data_c7ad80e1c1cd24f80c99582909186708
#
_entry.id   c7ad80e1c1cd24f80c99582909186708
#
_cell.length_a   1.000
_cell.length_b   1.000
_cell.length_c   1.000
_cell.angle_alpha   90.00
_cell.angle_beta   90.00
_cell.angle_gamma   90.00
#
_symmetry.space_group_name_H-M   'P 1'
#
loop_
_entity.id
_entity.type
_entity.pdbx_description
1 polymer ?
#
loop_
_entity_poly.entity_id
_entity_poly.type
_entity_poly.pdbx_seq_one_letter_code
_entity_poly.pdbx_strand_id
1 'polypeptide(L)'
;MKTRILTYLPTLISCLLLAACSQNVHIDRHTGYRPPISPDYTEVTLPPNMAPPCFSLPDSCHASRLRAIYRAGDEETTVTTRNGQIAISPSKWKRLVDAASTITVRLQAQRGDKWEEYAPFHLYIAKEKIDPYIAYRLIEPGYETWNEMGIYQRCLENYEETAILTNKMTGYGCMNCHSFCGQNPEKMLFHLRSDYGGTYIIEEGQIKKLNTKTPQTISALVYPSWHPSGNFVAFSVNDTKQMFHTTDPNRVEVMDYASDVVIYDVKRKQIVSSPLLSSATAFETFPTFSPDGRTLYFCSADSVSIPGKYDQVKYSLCSIGFDADTRSFGSKADTLYNARRAGKSVSFPRVSPDGKFLMFTLSAYGNFSIWHKDADLYLAHLHTNQIRPLSALNSNDVESYHSWSSNSHWVVFSSRRTDGLYTRPFIAYIDEEGKAHKPFLLPQKEKDHYTFLMKSYNIPEFISGKVNTSAYDISRTARKEKGTDITYSLQ
;
A
#
# COMPACT_ATOMS: atom_id res chain seq x y z
N MET A 1 38.03 -82.89 4.14
CA MET A 1 38.48 -81.52 4.27
C MET A 1 38.26 -80.84 2.94
N LYS A 2 37.25 -79.99 2.83
CA LYS A 2 36.95 -79.26 1.61
C LYS A 2 37.23 -77.73 1.87
N THR A 3 38.29 -77.27 1.22
CA THR A 3 38.73 -75.87 1.29
C THR A 3 37.82 -75.01 0.40
N ARG A 4 37.11 -74.05 0.95
CA ARG A 4 36.35 -73.08 0.16
C ARG A 4 37.25 -71.87 -0.13
N ILE A 5 37.47 -71.60 -1.41
CA ILE A 5 38.11 -70.40 -1.92
C ILE A 5 37.05 -69.30 -1.97
N LEU A 6 37.28 -68.18 -1.19
CA LEU A 6 36.44 -66.97 -1.21
C LEU A 6 37.00 -66.00 -2.25
N THR A 7 36.31 -65.86 -3.36
CA THR A 7 36.59 -64.83 -4.38
C THR A 7 36.02 -63.47 -3.96
N TYR A 8 36.93 -62.55 -3.72
CA TYR A 8 36.54 -61.12 -3.52
C TYR A 8 36.32 -60.44 -4.87
N LEU A 9 35.10 -59.95 -5.10
CA LEU A 9 34.73 -59.13 -6.25
C LEU A 9 34.93 -57.64 -5.81
N PRO A 10 35.77 -56.84 -6.47
CA PRO A 10 35.85 -55.42 -6.15
C PRO A 10 34.63 -54.67 -6.75
N THR A 11 33.79 -54.15 -5.87
CA THR A 11 32.69 -53.28 -6.26
C THR A 11 33.26 -51.94 -6.70
N LEU A 12 33.25 -51.68 -7.98
CA LEU A 12 33.61 -50.37 -8.55
C LEU A 12 32.46 -49.39 -8.25
N ILE A 13 32.62 -48.56 -7.21
CA ILE A 13 31.71 -47.45 -6.98
C ILE A 13 32.03 -46.38 -8.01
N SER A 14 31.21 -46.33 -9.04
CA SER A 14 31.19 -45.25 -10.02
C SER A 14 30.60 -44.01 -9.34
N CYS A 15 31.43 -43.10 -8.81
CA CYS A 15 31.06 -41.76 -8.48
C CYS A 15 30.68 -40.99 -9.76
N LEU A 16 29.41 -41.03 -10.12
CA LEU A 16 28.82 -40.06 -11.04
C LEU A 16 28.87 -38.69 -10.38
N LEU A 17 29.95 -37.99 -10.64
CA LEU A 17 30.00 -36.53 -10.48
C LEU A 17 28.93 -35.94 -11.42
N LEU A 18 27.78 -35.61 -10.89
CA LEU A 18 26.83 -34.69 -11.50
C LEU A 18 27.51 -33.31 -11.58
N ALA A 19 28.41 -33.16 -12.53
CA ALA A 19 28.81 -31.84 -13.00
C ALA A 19 27.51 -31.18 -13.52
N ALA A 20 26.96 -30.25 -12.75
CA ALA A 20 25.97 -29.33 -13.27
C ALA A 20 26.66 -28.47 -14.33
N CYS A 21 26.74 -29.02 -15.56
CA CYS A 21 27.17 -28.27 -16.72
C CYS A 21 26.25 -27.06 -16.85
N SER A 22 26.74 -25.88 -16.52
CA SER A 22 26.23 -24.63 -17.07
C SER A 22 26.45 -24.76 -18.59
N GLN A 23 25.46 -25.27 -19.32
CA GLN A 23 25.51 -25.27 -20.77
C GLN A 23 25.67 -23.83 -21.22
N ASN A 24 26.86 -23.49 -21.73
CA ASN A 24 27.05 -22.20 -22.42
C ASN A 24 26.14 -22.24 -23.65
N VAL A 25 25.03 -21.48 -23.55
CA VAL A 25 24.08 -21.34 -24.64
C VAL A 25 24.75 -20.43 -25.69
N HIS A 26 24.80 -20.87 -26.94
CA HIS A 26 25.20 -20.00 -28.06
C HIS A 26 24.10 -18.95 -28.27
N ILE A 27 24.49 -17.69 -28.30
CA ILE A 27 23.57 -16.59 -28.56
C ILE A 27 23.64 -16.26 -30.04
N ASP A 28 22.55 -16.51 -30.75
CA ASP A 28 22.44 -16.26 -32.19
C ASP A 28 22.24 -14.81 -32.52
N ARG A 29 21.61 -14.05 -31.59
CA ARG A 29 21.25 -12.62 -31.79
C ARG A 29 21.23 -11.84 -30.49
N HIS A 30 21.74 -10.60 -30.50
CA HIS A 30 21.51 -9.58 -29.49
C HIS A 30 20.44 -8.60 -29.99
N THR A 31 19.38 -8.39 -29.20
CA THR A 31 18.24 -7.56 -29.61
C THR A 31 18.54 -6.07 -29.57
N GLY A 32 19.49 -5.64 -28.74
CA GLY A 32 19.82 -4.24 -28.52
C GLY A 32 18.82 -3.44 -27.66
N TYR A 33 17.66 -4.02 -27.33
CA TYR A 33 16.66 -3.39 -26.46
C TYR A 33 16.39 -4.23 -25.20
N ARG A 34 15.86 -3.58 -24.13
CA ARG A 34 15.53 -4.22 -22.87
C ARG A 34 14.36 -5.20 -23.03
N PRO A 35 14.33 -6.28 -22.23
CA PRO A 35 13.22 -7.23 -22.28
C PRO A 35 11.90 -6.56 -21.81
N PRO A 36 10.77 -6.79 -22.49
CA PRO A 36 9.46 -6.34 -22.05
C PRO A 36 8.89 -7.26 -20.97
N ILE A 37 9.56 -7.33 -19.81
CA ILE A 37 9.12 -8.19 -18.71
C ILE A 37 7.84 -7.68 -18.04
N SER A 38 7.05 -8.61 -17.55
CA SER A 38 5.84 -8.31 -16.76
C SER A 38 5.84 -9.13 -15.46
N PRO A 39 5.65 -8.48 -14.28
CA PRO A 39 5.68 -7.03 -14.08
C PRO A 39 7.02 -6.38 -14.45
N ASP A 40 7.00 -5.07 -14.75
CA ASP A 40 8.22 -4.34 -15.12
C ASP A 40 9.07 -4.03 -13.87
N TYR A 41 10.05 -4.88 -13.61
CA TYR A 41 11.08 -4.69 -12.57
C TYR A 41 12.40 -4.17 -13.12
N THR A 42 12.45 -3.67 -14.36
CA THR A 42 13.69 -3.10 -14.91
C THR A 42 14.06 -1.79 -14.22
N GLU A 43 15.32 -1.60 -13.84
CA GLU A 43 15.86 -0.36 -13.23
C GLU A 43 15.10 0.10 -11.98
N VAL A 44 14.61 -0.82 -11.15
CA VAL A 44 13.92 -0.51 -9.88
C VAL A 44 14.87 -0.60 -8.70
N THR A 45 14.58 0.15 -7.64
CA THR A 45 15.26 0.04 -6.35
C THR A 45 14.43 -0.85 -5.42
N LEU A 46 15.03 -1.94 -4.92
CA LEU A 46 14.40 -2.94 -4.07
C LEU A 46 14.98 -2.89 -2.65
N PRO A 47 14.18 -3.18 -1.60
CA PRO A 47 14.70 -3.32 -0.25
C PRO A 47 15.46 -4.63 -0.08
N PRO A 48 16.51 -4.67 0.78
CA PRO A 48 17.36 -5.84 0.94
C PRO A 48 16.66 -7.04 1.58
N ASN A 49 15.55 -6.81 2.28
CA ASN A 49 14.79 -7.86 2.97
C ASN A 49 13.52 -8.30 2.25
N MET A 50 13.32 -7.91 1.00
CA MET A 50 12.14 -8.33 0.23
C MET A 50 12.34 -9.68 -0.46
N ALA A 51 11.24 -10.44 -0.54
CA ALA A 51 11.18 -11.65 -1.38
C ALA A 51 11.51 -11.32 -2.84
N PRO A 52 12.15 -12.24 -3.57
CA PRO A 52 12.63 -11.99 -4.93
C PRO A 52 11.49 -11.61 -5.88
N PRO A 53 11.68 -10.65 -6.81
CA PRO A 53 10.69 -10.37 -7.83
C PRO A 53 10.57 -11.56 -8.80
N CYS A 54 9.32 -11.92 -9.11
CA CYS A 54 8.97 -12.92 -10.11
C CYS A 54 8.41 -12.23 -11.34
N PHE A 55 8.89 -12.56 -12.52
CA PHE A 55 8.44 -11.94 -13.78
C PHE A 55 8.42 -12.95 -14.93
N SER A 56 7.80 -12.54 -16.03
CA SER A 56 7.74 -13.31 -17.29
C SER A 56 7.95 -12.40 -18.49
N LEU A 57 8.17 -12.99 -19.67
CA LEU A 57 7.91 -12.28 -20.93
C LEU A 57 6.44 -12.47 -21.32
N PRO A 58 5.82 -11.49 -21.98
CA PRO A 58 4.49 -11.64 -22.58
C PRO A 58 4.46 -12.79 -23.59
N ASP A 59 3.33 -13.48 -23.68
CA ASP A 59 3.14 -14.59 -24.62
C ASP A 59 3.37 -14.18 -26.09
N SER A 60 3.13 -12.92 -26.43
CA SER A 60 3.43 -12.33 -27.74
C SER A 60 4.92 -12.38 -28.11
N CYS A 61 5.81 -12.61 -27.16
CA CYS A 61 7.24 -12.83 -27.43
C CYS A 61 7.55 -14.23 -27.97
N HIS A 62 6.59 -15.17 -27.90
CA HIS A 62 6.71 -16.54 -28.42
C HIS A 62 7.99 -17.29 -27.97
N ALA A 63 8.40 -17.08 -26.73
CA ALA A 63 9.59 -17.75 -26.16
C ALA A 63 9.22 -19.13 -25.62
N SER A 64 9.84 -20.19 -26.15
CA SER A 64 9.66 -21.57 -25.68
C SER A 64 10.44 -21.88 -24.40
N ARG A 65 11.51 -21.15 -24.15
CA ARG A 65 12.34 -21.22 -22.94
C ARG A 65 12.92 -19.86 -22.62
N LEU A 66 13.03 -19.56 -21.32
CA LEU A 66 13.70 -18.37 -20.81
C LEU A 66 14.88 -18.77 -19.93
N ARG A 67 15.94 -17.96 -19.98
CA ARG A 67 17.10 -18.08 -19.10
C ARG A 67 17.48 -16.69 -18.61
N ALA A 68 17.41 -16.47 -17.29
CA ALA A 68 17.83 -15.24 -16.64
C ALA A 68 19.14 -15.51 -15.88
N ILE A 69 20.13 -14.65 -16.10
CA ILE A 69 21.44 -14.70 -15.45
C ILE A 69 21.54 -13.44 -14.59
N TYR A 70 21.60 -13.63 -13.28
CA TYR A 70 21.74 -12.58 -12.27
C TYR A 70 23.19 -12.53 -11.82
N ARG A 71 23.80 -11.35 -11.82
CA ARG A 71 25.16 -11.12 -11.36
C ARG A 71 25.23 -9.94 -10.39
N ALA A 72 25.86 -10.18 -9.24
CA ALA A 72 26.10 -9.20 -8.19
C ALA A 72 27.53 -9.37 -7.67
N GLY A 73 28.48 -8.46 -8.02
CA GLY A 73 29.90 -8.67 -7.73
C GLY A 73 30.39 -9.98 -8.35
N ASP A 74 30.93 -10.87 -7.49
CA ASP A 74 31.42 -12.19 -7.88
C ASP A 74 30.33 -13.29 -7.84
N GLU A 75 29.15 -12.99 -7.26
CA GLU A 75 28.03 -13.94 -7.22
C GLU A 75 27.30 -13.94 -8.56
N GLU A 76 27.09 -15.14 -9.11
CA GLU A 76 26.28 -15.36 -10.31
C GLU A 76 25.29 -16.50 -10.10
N THR A 77 24.06 -16.31 -10.54
CA THR A 77 23.02 -17.33 -10.50
C THR A 77 22.23 -17.34 -11.80
N THR A 78 21.99 -18.53 -12.32
CA THR A 78 21.16 -18.73 -13.51
C THR A 78 19.85 -19.41 -13.14
N VAL A 79 18.75 -18.90 -13.71
CA VAL A 79 17.40 -19.50 -13.66
C VAL A 79 16.97 -19.81 -15.10
N THR A 80 16.55 -21.04 -15.36
CA THR A 80 16.03 -21.46 -16.66
C THR A 80 14.63 -22.05 -16.50
N THR A 81 13.70 -21.66 -17.37
CA THR A 81 12.31 -22.11 -17.28
C THR A 81 11.71 -22.38 -18.67
N ARG A 82 10.70 -23.25 -18.71
CA ARG A 82 9.86 -23.53 -19.88
C ARG A 82 8.41 -23.04 -19.70
N ASN A 83 8.02 -22.70 -18.49
CA ASN A 83 6.68 -22.18 -18.19
C ASN A 83 6.57 -20.66 -18.31
N GLY A 84 7.62 -20.00 -18.79
CA GLY A 84 7.66 -18.55 -18.99
C GLY A 84 7.91 -17.73 -17.71
N GLN A 85 7.88 -18.34 -16.51
CA GLN A 85 8.09 -17.65 -15.24
C GLN A 85 9.56 -17.69 -14.81
N ILE A 86 10.16 -16.52 -14.61
CA ILE A 86 11.47 -16.38 -13.97
C ILE A 86 11.24 -16.17 -12.48
N ALA A 87 11.59 -17.17 -11.68
CA ALA A 87 11.50 -17.12 -10.21
C ALA A 87 12.82 -17.65 -9.64
N ILE A 88 13.53 -16.80 -8.92
CA ILE A 88 14.76 -17.16 -8.20
C ILE A 88 14.44 -17.66 -6.79
N SER A 89 15.13 -18.67 -6.29
CA SER A 89 14.90 -19.16 -4.92
C SER A 89 15.36 -18.11 -3.87
N PRO A 90 14.68 -18.03 -2.71
CA PRO A 90 15.01 -17.04 -1.67
C PRO A 90 16.48 -17.11 -1.21
N SER A 91 17.06 -18.31 -1.11
CA SER A 91 18.46 -18.48 -0.70
C SER A 91 19.46 -17.94 -1.73
N LYS A 92 19.19 -18.13 -3.03
CA LYS A 92 20.01 -17.59 -4.12
C LYS A 92 19.83 -16.07 -4.21
N TRP A 93 18.60 -15.58 -4.04
CA TRP A 93 18.30 -14.16 -4.01
C TRP A 93 19.06 -13.44 -2.90
N LYS A 94 19.01 -14.01 -1.68
CA LYS A 94 19.73 -13.44 -0.53
C LYS A 94 21.24 -13.30 -0.80
N ARG A 95 21.90 -14.31 -1.40
CA ARG A 95 23.32 -14.20 -1.74
C ARG A 95 23.63 -13.05 -2.69
N LEU A 96 22.80 -12.86 -3.72
CA LEU A 96 22.95 -11.74 -4.66
C LEU A 96 22.78 -10.38 -3.97
N VAL A 97 21.76 -10.25 -3.12
CA VAL A 97 21.47 -9.02 -2.36
C VAL A 97 22.59 -8.70 -1.37
N ASP A 98 23.16 -9.73 -0.72
CA ASP A 98 24.27 -9.56 0.24
C ASP A 98 25.59 -9.21 -0.47
N ALA A 99 25.76 -9.57 -1.76
CA ALA A 99 27.01 -9.43 -2.48
C ALA A 99 27.25 -8.03 -3.06
N ALA A 100 26.20 -7.32 -3.50
CA ALA A 100 26.34 -5.99 -4.08
C ALA A 100 25.05 -5.18 -4.06
N SER A 101 25.17 -3.85 -4.11
CA SER A 101 24.04 -2.91 -4.20
C SER A 101 23.41 -2.84 -5.61
N THR A 102 23.97 -3.54 -6.60
CA THR A 102 23.46 -3.59 -7.96
C THR A 102 23.53 -5.02 -8.48
N ILE A 103 22.41 -5.54 -8.93
CA ILE A 103 22.28 -6.85 -9.56
C ILE A 103 22.01 -6.62 -11.03
N THR A 104 22.92 -7.06 -11.89
CA THR A 104 22.74 -7.04 -13.35
C THR A 104 21.99 -8.30 -13.77
N VAL A 105 20.92 -8.13 -14.55
CA VAL A 105 20.12 -9.24 -15.09
C VAL A 105 20.24 -9.28 -16.60
N ARG A 106 20.72 -10.40 -17.14
CA ARG A 106 20.70 -10.72 -18.56
C ARG A 106 19.60 -11.72 -18.83
N LEU A 107 18.67 -11.40 -19.73
CA LEU A 107 17.58 -12.29 -20.10
C LEU A 107 17.78 -12.81 -21.52
N GLN A 108 17.70 -14.12 -21.66
CA GLN A 108 17.81 -14.86 -22.90
C GLN A 108 16.50 -15.59 -23.16
N ALA A 109 16.02 -15.56 -24.41
CA ALA A 109 14.80 -16.22 -24.84
C ALA A 109 15.09 -17.15 -26.01
N GLN A 110 14.59 -18.39 -25.95
CA GLN A 110 14.66 -19.35 -27.04
C GLN A 110 13.41 -19.25 -27.90
N ARG A 111 13.61 -19.10 -29.22
CA ARG A 111 12.54 -19.14 -30.24
C ARG A 111 12.92 -20.16 -31.31
N GLY A 112 12.18 -21.27 -31.37
CA GLY A 112 12.62 -22.43 -32.12
C GLY A 112 13.97 -22.95 -31.59
N ASP A 113 14.97 -23.10 -32.48
CA ASP A 113 16.30 -23.55 -32.10
C ASP A 113 17.29 -22.42 -31.78
N LYS A 114 16.87 -21.15 -31.93
CA LYS A 114 17.72 -19.96 -31.77
C LYS A 114 17.54 -19.30 -30.42
N TRP A 115 18.66 -18.82 -29.87
CA TRP A 115 18.68 -18.04 -28.66
C TRP A 115 18.94 -16.54 -28.94
N GLU A 116 18.12 -15.69 -28.37
CA GLU A 116 18.28 -14.25 -28.42
C GLU A 116 18.54 -13.72 -27.02
N GLU A 117 19.48 -12.77 -26.89
CA GLU A 117 19.77 -12.08 -25.64
C GLU A 117 19.29 -10.63 -25.72
N TYR A 118 18.51 -10.20 -24.73
CA TYR A 118 18.10 -8.82 -24.56
C TYR A 118 19.23 -7.97 -23.98
N ALA A 119 19.14 -6.65 -24.16
CA ALA A 119 20.01 -5.74 -23.41
C ALA A 119 19.81 -5.94 -21.90
N PRO A 120 20.88 -5.92 -21.09
CA PRO A 120 20.80 -6.12 -19.66
C PRO A 120 20.02 -5.01 -18.99
N PHE A 121 19.44 -5.30 -17.83
CA PHE A 121 18.85 -4.34 -16.93
C PHE A 121 19.37 -4.53 -15.50
N HIS A 122 19.13 -3.54 -14.64
CA HIS A 122 19.63 -3.52 -13.28
C HIS A 122 18.49 -3.53 -12.25
N LEU A 123 18.76 -4.20 -11.14
CA LEU A 123 18.01 -4.10 -9.89
C LEU A 123 18.95 -3.45 -8.88
N TYR A 124 18.56 -2.31 -8.35
CA TYR A 124 19.31 -1.62 -7.32
C TYR A 124 18.84 -2.04 -5.95
N ILE A 125 19.74 -2.29 -5.02
CA ILE A 125 19.42 -2.69 -3.65
C ILE A 125 19.69 -1.50 -2.73
N ALA A 126 18.64 -1.01 -2.07
CA ALA A 126 18.75 0.05 -1.08
C ALA A 126 19.49 -0.44 0.17
N LYS A 127 20.01 0.47 0.97
CA LYS A 127 20.56 0.17 2.29
C LYS A 127 19.45 -0.04 3.32
N GLU A 128 18.36 0.68 3.17
CA GLU A 128 17.24 0.76 4.10
C GLU A 128 16.29 -0.44 3.88
N LYS A 129 16.08 -1.19 4.94
CA LYS A 129 15.08 -2.26 4.96
C LYS A 129 13.68 -1.65 4.85
N ILE A 130 12.74 -2.41 4.29
CA ILE A 130 11.32 -2.11 4.35
C ILE A 130 10.69 -2.78 5.56
N ASP A 131 9.57 -2.27 6.06
CA ASP A 131 8.79 -2.98 7.07
C ASP A 131 8.43 -4.39 6.57
N PRO A 132 8.48 -5.41 7.44
CA PRO A 132 8.36 -6.80 7.00
C PRO A 132 6.97 -7.20 6.53
N TYR A 133 5.94 -6.42 6.83
CA TYR A 133 4.57 -6.69 6.46
C TYR A 133 3.88 -5.47 5.84
N ILE A 134 2.85 -5.76 5.06
CA ILE A 134 1.90 -4.78 4.52
C ILE A 134 0.49 -5.26 4.82
N ALA A 135 -0.38 -4.37 5.29
CA ALA A 135 -1.81 -4.63 5.44
C ALA A 135 -2.58 -3.90 4.34
N TYR A 136 -3.71 -4.46 3.93
CA TYR A 136 -4.60 -3.88 2.92
C TYR A 136 -5.99 -4.50 2.98
N ARG A 137 -6.96 -3.81 2.42
CA ARG A 137 -8.28 -4.38 2.19
C ARG A 137 -8.37 -4.90 0.76
N LEU A 138 -8.83 -6.14 0.58
CA LEU A 138 -9.26 -6.65 -0.72
C LEU A 138 -10.77 -6.46 -0.87
N ILE A 139 -11.17 -5.85 -1.99
CA ILE A 139 -12.56 -5.52 -2.29
C ILE A 139 -12.79 -5.63 -3.82
N GLU A 140 -14.01 -5.95 -4.24
CA GLU A 140 -14.41 -5.87 -5.64
C GLU A 140 -14.22 -4.44 -6.18
N PRO A 141 -14.03 -4.26 -7.49
CA PRO A 141 -13.99 -2.94 -8.10
C PRO A 141 -15.33 -2.21 -7.92
N GLY A 142 -15.27 -0.87 -7.79
CA GLY A 142 -16.41 -0.03 -7.36
C GLY A 142 -17.61 0.00 -8.28
N TYR A 143 -17.58 -0.64 -9.46
CA TYR A 143 -18.75 -0.78 -10.34
C TYR A 143 -19.63 -1.99 -9.99
N GLU A 144 -19.22 -2.81 -9.03
CA GLU A 144 -19.99 -3.92 -8.49
C GLU A 144 -20.37 -3.65 -7.03
N THR A 145 -21.51 -4.19 -6.61
CA THR A 145 -21.82 -4.25 -5.17
C THR A 145 -20.84 -5.18 -4.50
N TRP A 146 -20.23 -4.72 -3.42
CA TRP A 146 -19.32 -5.54 -2.64
C TRP A 146 -20.04 -6.81 -2.10
N ASN A 147 -19.36 -7.94 -2.18
CA ASN A 147 -19.82 -9.21 -1.65
C ASN A 147 -18.79 -9.78 -0.65
N GLU A 148 -17.65 -10.21 -1.15
CA GLU A 148 -16.59 -10.75 -0.32
C GLU A 148 -15.46 -9.71 -0.19
N MET A 149 -15.18 -9.29 1.04
CA MET A 149 -14.06 -8.42 1.34
C MET A 149 -13.37 -8.85 2.62
N GLY A 150 -12.15 -8.38 2.79
CA GLY A 150 -11.38 -8.62 4.02
C GLY A 150 -10.23 -7.66 4.18
N ILE A 151 -9.76 -7.52 5.41
CA ILE A 151 -8.48 -6.90 5.74
C ILE A 151 -7.47 -8.03 5.83
N TYR A 152 -6.42 -7.93 5.05
CA TYR A 152 -5.36 -8.92 4.92
C TYR A 152 -4.03 -8.32 5.34
N GLN A 153 -3.11 -9.16 5.72
CA GLN A 153 -1.70 -8.82 5.91
C GLN A 153 -0.83 -9.77 5.10
N ARG A 154 0.27 -9.25 4.60
CA ARG A 154 1.21 -10.00 3.80
C ARG A 154 2.63 -9.77 4.24
N CYS A 155 3.38 -10.85 4.42
CA CYS A 155 4.82 -10.80 4.64
C CYS A 155 5.54 -10.44 3.33
N LEU A 156 6.34 -9.38 3.37
CA LEU A 156 7.12 -8.94 2.21
C LEU A 156 8.38 -9.78 1.98
N GLU A 157 8.79 -10.57 2.97
CA GLU A 157 10.01 -11.38 2.93
C GLU A 157 9.79 -12.78 2.34
N ASN A 158 8.53 -13.30 2.31
CA ASN A 158 8.25 -14.69 1.92
C ASN A 158 6.94 -14.94 1.17
N TYR A 159 6.19 -13.91 0.77
CA TYR A 159 4.88 -13.94 0.11
C TYR A 159 3.72 -14.51 0.94
N GLU A 160 3.88 -14.86 2.22
CA GLU A 160 2.79 -15.35 3.05
C GLU A 160 1.72 -14.27 3.23
N GLU A 161 0.48 -14.57 2.84
CA GLU A 161 -0.69 -13.72 3.03
C GLU A 161 -1.67 -14.38 3.98
N THR A 162 -2.19 -13.64 4.95
CA THR A 162 -3.20 -14.11 5.89
C THR A 162 -4.27 -13.06 6.10
N ALA A 163 -5.52 -13.49 6.30
CA ALA A 163 -6.59 -12.57 6.65
C ALA A 163 -6.48 -12.15 8.12
N ILE A 164 -6.53 -10.83 8.38
CA ILE A 164 -6.79 -10.29 9.72
C ILE A 164 -8.26 -10.48 10.05
N LEU A 165 -9.16 -10.15 9.11
CA LEU A 165 -10.59 -10.38 9.23
C LEU A 165 -11.23 -10.42 7.83
N THR A 166 -12.17 -11.34 7.61
CA THR A 166 -13.04 -11.36 6.43
C THR A 166 -14.48 -11.06 6.82
N ASN A 167 -15.22 -10.43 5.93
CA ASN A 167 -16.62 -10.08 6.18
C ASN A 167 -17.56 -11.30 6.26
N LYS A 168 -17.17 -12.45 5.76
CA LYS A 168 -17.87 -13.75 5.98
C LYS A 168 -18.05 -14.05 7.48
N MET A 169 -17.06 -13.65 8.29
CA MET A 169 -17.09 -13.87 9.74
C MET A 169 -17.98 -12.86 10.48
N THR A 170 -18.38 -11.78 9.82
CA THR A 170 -19.17 -10.67 10.38
C THR A 170 -20.44 -10.39 9.57
N GLY A 171 -21.12 -11.44 9.10
CA GLY A 171 -22.44 -11.33 8.45
C GLY A 171 -22.41 -10.62 7.10
N TYR A 172 -21.28 -10.69 6.38
CA TYR A 172 -21.08 -10.03 5.08
C TYR A 172 -21.26 -8.51 5.11
N GLY A 173 -21.18 -7.88 6.29
CA GLY A 173 -21.16 -6.43 6.42
C GLY A 173 -19.92 -5.81 5.80
N CYS A 174 -20.00 -4.54 5.39
CA CYS A 174 -18.85 -3.80 4.91
C CYS A 174 -17.83 -3.58 6.03
N MET A 175 -16.55 -3.69 5.72
CA MET A 175 -15.44 -3.31 6.59
C MET A 175 -14.51 -2.34 5.88
N ASN A 176 -14.02 -1.33 6.59
CA ASN A 176 -13.16 -0.29 6.00
C ASN A 176 -12.28 0.42 7.02
N CYS A 177 -11.44 1.32 6.49
CA CYS A 177 -10.65 2.27 7.28
C CYS A 177 -9.76 1.61 8.34
N HIS A 178 -9.08 0.47 8.01
CA HIS A 178 -8.03 -0.01 8.91
C HIS A 178 -6.91 1.04 9.01
N SER A 179 -6.32 1.16 10.17
CA SER A 179 -5.18 2.03 10.43
C SER A 179 -4.38 1.55 11.62
N PHE A 180 -3.06 1.64 11.52
CA PHE A 180 -2.13 1.22 12.55
C PHE A 180 -1.47 2.42 13.23
N CYS A 181 -1.33 2.37 14.55
CA CYS A 181 -0.64 3.41 15.32
C CYS A 181 0.88 3.27 15.15
N GLY A 182 1.52 4.18 14.40
CA GLY A 182 2.97 4.13 14.17
C GLY A 182 3.43 2.80 13.57
N GLN A 183 2.70 2.23 12.60
CA GLN A 183 2.95 0.93 11.97
C GLN A 183 3.01 -0.27 12.94
N ASN A 184 2.53 -0.10 14.19
CA ASN A 184 2.54 -1.13 15.22
C ASN A 184 1.42 -2.17 14.99
N PRO A 185 1.73 -3.46 14.73
CA PRO A 185 0.73 -4.49 14.52
C PRO A 185 -0.13 -4.81 15.76
N GLU A 186 0.35 -4.48 16.96
CA GLU A 186 -0.37 -4.68 18.22
C GLU A 186 -1.37 -3.55 18.53
N LYS A 187 -1.38 -2.47 17.72
CA LYS A 187 -2.28 -1.33 17.93
C LYS A 187 -2.89 -0.85 16.62
N MET A 188 -4.11 -1.27 16.35
CA MET A 188 -4.83 -0.94 15.14
C MET A 188 -6.31 -0.63 15.41
N LEU A 189 -6.95 -0.03 14.45
CA LEU A 189 -8.40 0.09 14.40
C LEU A 189 -8.94 -0.17 13.00
N PHE A 190 -10.23 -0.48 12.94
CA PHE A 190 -11.02 -0.58 11.71
C PHE A 190 -12.51 -0.40 12.02
N HIS A 191 -13.32 -0.22 10.97
CA HIS A 191 -14.76 -0.08 11.10
C HIS A 191 -15.49 -1.27 10.48
N LEU A 192 -16.54 -1.73 11.15
CA LEU A 192 -17.58 -2.58 10.56
C LEU A 192 -18.86 -1.75 10.37
N ARG A 193 -19.64 -2.12 9.37
CA ARG A 193 -20.99 -1.59 9.10
C ARG A 193 -22.02 -2.71 9.20
N SER A 194 -23.30 -2.37 9.06
CA SER A 194 -24.44 -3.28 9.19
C SER A 194 -24.63 -3.80 10.63
N ASP A 195 -25.07 -5.05 10.82
CA ASP A 195 -25.48 -5.62 12.11
C ASP A 195 -24.40 -5.58 13.19
N TYR A 196 -23.14 -5.67 12.78
CA TYR A 196 -21.99 -5.61 13.70
C TYR A 196 -21.28 -4.26 13.66
N GLY A 197 -22.00 -3.23 13.20
CA GLY A 197 -21.47 -1.87 13.04
C GLY A 197 -20.76 -1.35 14.29
N GLY A 198 -19.70 -0.57 14.08
CA GLY A 198 -18.89 0.06 15.11
C GLY A 198 -17.45 0.26 14.71
N THR A 199 -16.73 1.00 15.53
CA THR A 199 -15.27 1.14 15.44
C THR A 199 -14.63 0.14 16.39
N TYR A 200 -13.73 -0.66 15.87
CA TYR A 200 -12.99 -1.67 16.65
C TYR A 200 -11.56 -1.19 16.84
N ILE A 201 -11.14 -1.09 18.10
CA ILE A 201 -9.75 -0.81 18.47
C ILE A 201 -9.16 -2.10 19.03
N ILE A 202 -8.05 -2.52 18.47
CA ILE A 202 -7.23 -3.63 18.96
C ILE A 202 -5.97 -3.04 19.56
N GLU A 203 -5.69 -3.37 20.81
CA GLU A 203 -4.50 -2.94 21.54
C GLU A 203 -4.00 -4.10 22.38
N GLU A 204 -2.78 -4.59 22.11
CA GLU A 204 -2.15 -5.72 22.82
C GLU A 204 -3.08 -6.95 22.91
N GLY A 205 -3.74 -7.29 21.82
CA GLY A 205 -4.69 -8.41 21.73
C GLY A 205 -6.08 -8.16 22.36
N GLN A 206 -6.26 -7.05 23.07
CA GLN A 206 -7.58 -6.64 23.57
C GLN A 206 -8.40 -5.95 22.49
N ILE A 207 -9.64 -6.37 22.32
CA ILE A 207 -10.54 -5.84 21.31
C ILE A 207 -11.64 -5.04 22.00
N LYS A 208 -11.76 -3.76 21.63
CA LYS A 208 -12.78 -2.84 22.14
C LYS A 208 -13.69 -2.44 20.99
N LYS A 209 -15.01 -2.62 21.16
CA LYS A 209 -16.04 -2.14 20.22
C LYS A 209 -16.59 -0.80 20.73
N LEU A 210 -16.63 0.20 19.85
CA LEU A 210 -17.13 1.54 20.14
C LEU A 210 -18.31 1.91 19.24
N ASN A 211 -19.33 2.53 19.81
CA ASN A 211 -20.41 3.19 19.08
C ASN A 211 -20.00 4.64 18.85
N THR A 212 -19.54 4.95 17.65
CA THR A 212 -18.86 6.23 17.37
C THR A 212 -19.79 7.30 16.75
N LYS A 213 -21.05 7.00 16.52
CA LYS A 213 -22.06 8.01 16.18
C LYS A 213 -22.66 8.61 17.45
N THR A 214 -22.59 9.93 17.54
CA THR A 214 -23.24 10.71 18.63
C THR A 214 -24.34 11.62 18.07
N PRO A 215 -25.23 12.19 18.89
CA PRO A 215 -26.20 13.18 18.41
C PRO A 215 -25.57 14.43 17.79
N GLN A 216 -24.31 14.74 18.12
CA GLN A 216 -23.59 15.93 17.66
C GLN A 216 -22.73 15.66 16.42
N THR A 217 -22.45 14.38 16.06
CA THR A 217 -21.67 14.05 14.89
C THR A 217 -22.57 13.78 13.67
N ILE A 218 -22.11 14.21 12.48
CA ILE A 218 -22.79 13.99 11.20
C ILE A 218 -23.03 12.50 10.97
N SER A 219 -22.00 11.68 11.22
CA SER A 219 -22.00 10.24 11.00
C SER A 219 -21.14 9.52 12.05
N ALA A 220 -20.98 8.21 11.91
CA ALA A 220 -19.91 7.48 12.59
C ALA A 220 -18.54 7.93 12.07
N LEU A 221 -17.50 7.74 12.88
CA LEU A 221 -16.12 8.14 12.58
C LEU A 221 -15.57 7.34 11.39
N VAL A 222 -14.84 8.01 10.47
CA VAL A 222 -14.18 7.40 9.30
C VAL A 222 -12.80 8.07 9.08
N TYR A 223 -12.00 7.55 8.17
CA TYR A 223 -10.67 8.06 7.79
C TYR A 223 -9.74 8.37 8.99
N PRO A 224 -9.41 7.34 9.78
CA PRO A 224 -8.62 7.49 10.99
C PRO A 224 -7.17 7.90 10.73
N SER A 225 -6.62 8.70 11.65
CA SER A 225 -5.19 8.97 11.78
C SER A 225 -4.81 8.99 13.25
N TRP A 226 -3.92 8.08 13.66
CA TRP A 226 -3.45 8.01 15.02
C TRP A 226 -2.53 9.18 15.37
N HIS A 227 -2.74 9.74 16.55
CA HIS A 227 -1.72 10.57 17.20
C HIS A 227 -0.54 9.67 17.64
N PRO A 228 0.72 10.11 17.53
CA PRO A 228 1.89 9.27 17.83
C PRO A 228 1.92 8.69 19.25
N SER A 229 1.29 9.36 20.22
CA SER A 229 1.14 8.82 21.57
C SER A 229 0.21 7.60 21.65
N GLY A 230 -0.60 7.34 20.63
CA GLY A 230 -1.65 6.33 20.65
C GLY A 230 -2.82 6.61 21.60
N ASN A 231 -2.88 7.80 22.21
CA ASN A 231 -3.97 8.20 23.11
C ASN A 231 -5.10 8.95 22.40
N PHE A 232 -4.85 9.41 21.17
CA PHE A 232 -5.84 10.11 20.35
C PHE A 232 -5.87 9.56 18.94
N VAL A 233 -7.02 9.68 18.31
CA VAL A 233 -7.22 9.37 16.89
C VAL A 233 -8.01 10.50 16.26
N ALA A 234 -7.49 11.13 15.22
CA ALA A 234 -8.25 12.05 14.41
C ALA A 234 -9.09 11.29 13.40
N PHE A 235 -10.30 11.75 13.17
CA PHE A 235 -11.26 11.15 12.24
C PHE A 235 -11.96 12.23 11.42
N SER A 236 -12.50 11.82 10.29
CA SER A 236 -13.58 12.58 9.65
C SER A 236 -14.93 12.01 10.06
N VAL A 237 -15.96 12.85 9.98
CA VAL A 237 -17.38 12.47 10.05
C VAL A 237 -18.06 13.05 8.80
N ASN A 238 -18.52 12.18 7.90
CA ASN A 238 -18.96 12.60 6.58
C ASN A 238 -20.39 12.10 6.30
N ASP A 239 -21.23 12.98 5.76
CA ASP A 239 -22.44 12.57 5.02
C ASP A 239 -22.08 12.47 3.55
N THR A 240 -21.98 11.24 3.03
CA THR A 240 -21.51 10.97 1.67
C THR A 240 -22.58 10.30 0.84
N LYS A 241 -22.61 10.63 -0.45
CA LYS A 241 -23.36 9.86 -1.44
C LYS A 241 -22.45 9.44 -2.59
N GLN A 242 -22.71 8.25 -3.09
CA GLN A 242 -21.98 7.66 -4.21
C GLN A 242 -22.79 7.84 -5.50
N MET A 243 -22.09 8.22 -6.56
CA MET A 243 -22.65 8.34 -7.90
C MET A 243 -21.81 7.51 -8.86
N PHE A 244 -22.48 6.88 -9.82
CA PHE A 244 -21.83 6.05 -10.85
C PHE A 244 -22.03 6.71 -12.20
N HIS A 245 -20.94 6.86 -12.95
CA HIS A 245 -20.95 7.34 -14.31
C HIS A 245 -20.90 6.17 -15.30
N THR A 246 -21.70 6.27 -16.35
CA THR A 246 -21.72 5.25 -17.43
C THR A 246 -20.69 5.53 -18.51
N THR A 247 -20.38 6.78 -18.78
CA THR A 247 -19.52 7.23 -19.89
C THR A 247 -18.28 8.01 -19.45
N ASP A 248 -18.26 8.57 -18.23
CA ASP A 248 -17.12 9.32 -17.72
C ASP A 248 -15.94 8.38 -17.38
N PRO A 249 -14.69 8.77 -17.69
CA PRO A 249 -13.50 8.04 -17.25
C PRO A 249 -13.43 7.85 -15.73
N ASN A 250 -13.91 8.83 -14.96
CA ASN A 250 -14.05 8.76 -13.49
C ASN A 250 -15.37 8.04 -13.17
N ARG A 251 -15.35 6.73 -13.13
CA ARG A 251 -16.56 5.89 -13.06
C ARG A 251 -17.35 6.01 -11.77
N VAL A 252 -16.69 6.37 -10.68
CA VAL A 252 -17.30 6.43 -9.35
C VAL A 252 -16.90 7.73 -8.67
N GLU A 253 -17.91 8.48 -8.24
CA GLU A 253 -17.76 9.67 -7.41
C GLU A 253 -18.29 9.38 -6.01
N VAL A 254 -17.61 9.92 -4.99
CA VAL A 254 -18.12 10.00 -3.62
C VAL A 254 -18.14 11.46 -3.23
N MET A 255 -19.33 11.99 -3.07
CA MET A 255 -19.53 13.42 -2.79
C MET A 255 -19.84 13.61 -1.32
N ASP A 256 -19.15 14.52 -0.66
CA ASP A 256 -19.51 14.99 0.68
C ASP A 256 -20.66 16.01 0.60
N TYR A 257 -21.71 15.76 1.35
CA TYR A 257 -22.81 16.70 1.59
C TYR A 257 -22.53 17.53 2.83
N ALA A 258 -21.81 16.95 3.79
CA ALA A 258 -21.25 17.59 4.97
C ALA A 258 -20.06 16.77 5.44
N SER A 259 -19.03 17.40 5.95
CA SER A 259 -17.92 16.70 6.59
C SER A 259 -17.20 17.58 7.60
N ASP A 260 -16.86 16.99 8.75
CA ASP A 260 -16.08 17.61 9.83
C ASP A 260 -14.88 16.75 10.20
N VAL A 261 -13.88 17.35 10.82
CA VAL A 261 -12.75 16.65 11.46
C VAL A 261 -12.91 16.71 12.97
N VAL A 262 -12.75 15.55 13.61
CA VAL A 262 -12.85 15.42 15.07
C VAL A 262 -11.67 14.61 15.60
N ILE A 263 -11.33 14.78 16.88
CA ILE A 263 -10.32 13.98 17.58
C ILE A 263 -11.00 13.15 18.67
N TYR A 264 -10.75 11.86 18.69
CA TYR A 264 -11.22 10.94 19.73
C TYR A 264 -10.12 10.70 20.77
N ASP A 265 -10.43 11.02 22.04
CA ASP A 265 -9.61 10.66 23.20
C ASP A 265 -9.92 9.22 23.62
N VAL A 266 -8.96 8.31 23.39
CA VAL A 266 -9.10 6.87 23.64
C VAL A 266 -9.32 6.55 25.12
N LYS A 267 -8.64 7.31 26.01
CA LYS A 267 -8.72 7.09 27.47
C LYS A 267 -10.03 7.58 28.05
N ARG A 268 -10.47 8.77 27.61
CA ARG A 268 -11.71 9.41 28.13
C ARG A 268 -12.96 8.97 27.38
N LYS A 269 -12.79 8.26 26.24
CA LYS A 269 -13.88 7.86 25.34
C LYS A 269 -14.72 9.07 24.90
N GLN A 270 -14.05 10.16 24.57
CA GLN A 270 -14.65 11.43 24.27
C GLN A 270 -14.13 12.01 22.95
N ILE A 271 -15.04 12.55 22.14
CA ILE A 271 -14.70 13.35 20.97
C ILE A 271 -14.47 14.78 21.42
N VAL A 272 -13.41 15.40 20.90
CA VAL A 272 -13.15 16.84 20.95
C VAL A 272 -13.04 17.39 19.54
N SER A 273 -13.54 18.61 19.32
CA SER A 273 -13.46 19.31 18.05
C SER A 273 -13.36 20.82 18.27
N SER A 274 -13.13 21.55 17.20
CA SER A 274 -13.02 23.01 17.16
C SER A 274 -13.90 23.55 16.03
N PRO A 275 -14.46 24.74 16.13
CA PRO A 275 -15.17 25.40 15.02
C PRO A 275 -14.33 25.56 13.75
N LEU A 276 -12.99 25.49 13.85
CA LEU A 276 -12.07 25.49 12.70
C LEU A 276 -11.96 24.14 11.99
N LEU A 277 -12.53 23.08 12.56
CA LEU A 277 -12.53 21.70 12.06
C LEU A 277 -13.95 21.16 11.83
N SER A 278 -14.97 21.96 12.17
CA SER A 278 -16.38 21.59 12.13
C SER A 278 -17.20 22.83 11.77
N SER A 279 -17.15 23.19 10.48
CA SER A 279 -17.74 24.42 9.96
C SER A 279 -18.99 24.13 9.11
N ALA A 280 -20.07 24.85 9.34
CA ALA A 280 -21.28 24.74 8.51
C ALA A 280 -21.08 25.27 7.06
N THR A 281 -20.01 26.00 6.79
CA THR A 281 -19.72 26.62 5.49
C THR A 281 -18.55 25.99 4.75
N ALA A 282 -17.95 24.94 5.32
CA ALA A 282 -16.84 24.23 4.71
C ALA A 282 -17.01 22.70 4.86
N PHE A 283 -16.23 21.96 4.11
CA PHE A 283 -16.04 20.52 4.23
C PHE A 283 -14.63 20.27 4.77
N GLU A 284 -14.50 19.62 5.91
CA GLU A 284 -13.22 19.21 6.48
C GLU A 284 -13.09 17.69 6.50
N THR A 285 -11.95 17.16 6.01
CA THR A 285 -11.76 15.71 5.89
C THR A 285 -10.29 15.31 5.89
N PHE A 286 -10.00 13.99 5.91
CA PHE A 286 -8.68 13.37 5.83
C PHE A 286 -7.64 13.96 6.77
N PRO A 287 -7.87 13.91 8.09
CA PRO A 287 -6.88 14.38 9.04
C PRO A 287 -5.63 13.48 9.06
N THR A 288 -4.47 14.07 9.36
CA THR A 288 -3.24 13.36 9.67
C THR A 288 -2.39 14.13 10.67
N PHE A 289 -1.86 13.45 11.69
CA PHE A 289 -0.98 14.08 12.66
C PHE A 289 0.46 14.16 12.15
N SER A 290 1.18 15.21 12.59
CA SER A 290 2.64 15.22 12.54
C SER A 290 3.22 14.15 13.48
N PRO A 291 4.46 13.65 13.23
CA PRO A 291 5.09 12.65 14.08
C PRO A 291 5.38 13.09 15.52
N ASP A 292 5.45 14.39 15.78
CA ASP A 292 5.54 14.96 17.13
C ASP A 292 4.17 15.16 17.81
N GLY A 293 3.08 14.94 17.08
CA GLY A 293 1.69 15.07 17.56
C GLY A 293 1.19 16.49 17.74
N ARG A 294 1.99 17.53 17.43
CA ARG A 294 1.66 18.93 17.71
C ARG A 294 0.89 19.62 16.60
N THR A 295 0.88 19.03 15.43
CA THR A 295 0.19 19.58 14.26
C THR A 295 -0.78 18.56 13.68
N LEU A 296 -2.00 18.97 13.43
CA LEU A 296 -2.99 18.22 12.67
C LEU A 296 -3.10 18.83 11.28
N TYR A 297 -2.76 18.08 10.24
CA TYR A 297 -3.02 18.43 8.85
C TYR A 297 -4.37 17.87 8.44
N PHE A 298 -5.09 18.57 7.56
CA PHE A 298 -6.39 18.16 7.06
C PHE A 298 -6.70 18.80 5.72
N CYS A 299 -7.71 18.30 5.03
CA CYS A 299 -8.23 18.88 3.81
C CYS A 299 -9.46 19.71 4.11
N SER A 300 -9.55 20.95 3.58
CA SER A 300 -10.72 21.80 3.73
C SER A 300 -11.12 22.46 2.41
N ALA A 301 -12.42 22.48 2.12
CA ALA A 301 -13.00 23.14 0.96
C ALA A 301 -14.23 23.95 1.37
N ASP A 302 -14.53 25.05 0.65
CA ASP A 302 -15.81 25.72 0.83
C ASP A 302 -16.95 24.78 0.42
N SER A 303 -18.01 24.77 1.21
CA SER A 303 -19.22 24.04 0.87
C SER A 303 -19.90 24.63 -0.38
N VAL A 304 -20.39 23.75 -1.23
CA VAL A 304 -21.12 24.10 -2.45
C VAL A 304 -22.40 23.27 -2.52
N SER A 305 -23.32 23.67 -3.40
CA SER A 305 -24.56 22.91 -3.61
C SER A 305 -24.29 21.56 -4.27
N ILE A 306 -24.39 20.49 -3.51
CA ILE A 306 -24.24 19.11 -3.96
C ILE A 306 -25.62 18.51 -4.26
N PRO A 307 -25.82 17.73 -5.36
CA PRO A 307 -24.82 17.25 -6.31
C PRO A 307 -24.48 18.19 -7.48
N GLY A 308 -25.17 19.29 -7.65
CA GLY A 308 -25.08 20.11 -8.87
C GLY A 308 -23.70 20.74 -9.15
N LYS A 309 -22.87 20.92 -8.12
CA LYS A 309 -21.54 21.55 -8.22
C LYS A 309 -20.43 20.69 -7.64
N TYR A 310 -20.56 19.36 -7.67
CA TYR A 310 -19.59 18.45 -7.08
C TYR A 310 -18.18 18.59 -7.68
N ASP A 311 -18.07 18.90 -8.97
CA ASP A 311 -16.82 19.11 -9.71
C ASP A 311 -16.13 20.45 -9.39
N GLN A 312 -16.84 21.35 -8.66
CA GLN A 312 -16.29 22.63 -8.19
C GLN A 312 -15.66 22.53 -6.79
N VAL A 313 -15.83 21.41 -6.08
CA VAL A 313 -15.22 21.21 -4.75
C VAL A 313 -13.71 21.11 -4.89
N LYS A 314 -12.97 22.02 -4.24
CA LYS A 314 -11.51 22.10 -4.29
C LYS A 314 -10.96 22.12 -2.86
N TYR A 315 -10.52 20.96 -2.40
CA TYR A 315 -9.93 20.81 -1.06
C TYR A 315 -8.51 21.36 -1.02
N SER A 316 -8.26 22.29 -0.14
CA SER A 316 -6.94 22.83 0.22
C SER A 316 -6.30 21.99 1.31
N LEU A 317 -4.97 21.93 1.36
CA LEU A 317 -4.22 21.33 2.48
C LEU A 317 -4.05 22.38 3.57
N CYS A 318 -4.60 22.10 4.74
CA CYS A 318 -4.56 22.99 5.90
C CYS A 318 -3.86 22.32 7.08
N SER A 319 -3.50 23.11 8.09
CA SER A 319 -2.94 22.62 9.35
C SER A 319 -3.44 23.44 10.53
N ILE A 320 -3.53 22.83 11.70
CA ILE A 320 -3.87 23.45 12.98
C ILE A 320 -3.00 22.83 14.08
N GLY A 321 -2.59 23.64 15.05
CA GLY A 321 -1.91 23.13 16.24
C GLY A 321 -2.84 22.28 17.10
N PHE A 322 -2.29 21.25 17.74
CA PHE A 322 -2.98 20.42 18.73
C PHE A 322 -2.08 20.20 19.94
N ASP A 323 -2.61 20.47 21.12
CA ASP A 323 -1.97 20.19 22.39
C ASP A 323 -2.65 18.98 23.04
N ALA A 324 -1.92 17.87 23.13
CA ALA A 324 -2.43 16.59 23.66
C ALA A 324 -2.67 16.63 25.19
N ASP A 325 -1.94 17.45 25.94
CA ASP A 325 -2.06 17.54 27.39
C ASP A 325 -3.32 18.31 27.81
N THR A 326 -3.55 19.45 27.17
CA THR A 326 -4.74 20.28 27.38
C THR A 326 -5.91 19.85 26.51
N ARG A 327 -5.66 19.06 25.44
CA ARG A 327 -6.62 18.63 24.41
C ARG A 327 -7.19 19.80 23.62
N SER A 328 -6.44 20.89 23.50
CA SER A 328 -6.87 22.13 22.85
C SER A 328 -6.27 22.28 21.46
N PHE A 329 -6.94 23.08 20.65
CA PHE A 329 -6.53 23.42 19.30
C PHE A 329 -5.92 24.82 19.22
N GLY A 330 -5.09 25.05 18.22
CA GLY A 330 -4.62 26.38 17.88
C GLY A 330 -5.77 27.34 17.53
N SER A 331 -5.57 28.62 17.72
CA SER A 331 -6.58 29.64 17.48
C SER A 331 -6.85 29.95 16.00
N LYS A 332 -6.03 29.43 15.09
CA LYS A 332 -6.17 29.58 13.63
C LYS A 332 -5.71 28.31 12.89
N ALA A 333 -6.28 28.10 11.72
CA ALA A 333 -5.78 27.15 10.74
C ALA A 333 -4.96 27.87 9.69
N ASP A 334 -3.82 27.29 9.31
CA ASP A 334 -2.96 27.77 8.22
C ASP A 334 -3.20 26.94 6.96
N THR A 335 -3.06 27.54 5.78
CA THR A 335 -3.19 26.87 4.48
C THR A 335 -1.80 26.64 3.89
N LEU A 336 -1.38 25.37 3.77
CA LEU A 336 -0.11 24.99 3.16
C LEU A 336 -0.19 24.96 1.63
N TYR A 337 -1.33 24.51 1.10
CA TYR A 337 -1.57 24.46 -0.34
C TYR A 337 -3.00 24.92 -0.64
N ASN A 338 -3.13 26.04 -1.34
CA ASN A 338 -4.42 26.58 -1.75
C ASN A 338 -4.84 25.95 -3.08
N ALA A 339 -5.59 24.86 -3.00
CA ALA A 339 -6.01 24.08 -4.15
C ALA A 339 -7.01 24.83 -5.04
N ARG A 340 -7.89 25.67 -4.46
CA ARG A 340 -8.81 26.50 -5.23
C ARG A 340 -8.05 27.42 -6.18
N ARG A 341 -7.02 28.10 -5.67
CA ARG A 341 -6.19 29.01 -6.44
C ARG A 341 -5.42 28.28 -7.56
N ALA A 342 -5.04 27.03 -7.30
CA ALA A 342 -4.36 26.17 -8.26
C ALA A 342 -5.31 25.42 -9.22
N GLY A 343 -6.64 25.50 -9.01
CA GLY A 343 -7.62 24.75 -9.81
C GLY A 343 -7.61 23.24 -9.58
N LYS A 344 -7.11 22.81 -8.42
CA LYS A 344 -6.91 21.41 -8.04
C LYS A 344 -7.62 21.07 -6.74
N SER A 345 -7.56 19.81 -6.31
CA SER A 345 -8.13 19.34 -5.06
C SER A 345 -7.18 18.34 -4.39
N VAL A 346 -6.92 18.53 -3.10
CA VAL A 346 -6.05 17.70 -2.26
C VAL A 346 -6.84 16.56 -1.64
N SER A 347 -6.25 15.37 -1.56
CA SER A 347 -6.75 14.27 -0.75
C SER A 347 -5.62 13.46 -0.11
N PHE A 348 -5.96 12.74 0.97
CA PHE A 348 -5.10 11.78 1.66
C PHE A 348 -3.71 12.30 2.05
N PRO A 349 -3.57 13.41 2.79
CA PRO A 349 -2.27 13.83 3.29
C PRO A 349 -1.69 12.76 4.24
N ARG A 350 -0.37 12.49 4.13
CA ARG A 350 0.38 11.56 4.98
C ARG A 350 1.78 12.11 5.25
N VAL A 351 2.08 12.36 6.51
CA VAL A 351 3.40 12.84 6.93
C VAL A 351 4.35 11.66 7.03
N SER A 352 5.60 11.82 6.56
CA SER A 352 6.64 10.83 6.77
C SER A 352 7.00 10.71 8.25
N PRO A 353 7.29 9.51 8.79
CA PRO A 353 7.62 9.32 10.22
C PRO A 353 8.76 10.19 10.74
N ASP A 354 9.72 10.60 9.90
CA ASP A 354 10.79 11.54 10.26
C ASP A 354 10.36 13.02 10.28
N GLY A 355 9.14 13.33 9.85
CA GLY A 355 8.58 14.69 9.85
C GLY A 355 9.11 15.61 8.75
N LYS A 356 9.95 15.12 7.84
CA LYS A 356 10.53 15.95 6.77
C LYS A 356 9.55 16.24 5.65
N PHE A 357 8.70 15.26 5.31
CA PHE A 357 7.85 15.29 4.13
C PHE A 357 6.37 15.07 4.45
N LEU A 358 5.52 15.65 3.65
CA LEU A 358 4.10 15.35 3.59
C LEU A 358 3.74 14.99 2.16
N MET A 359 3.28 13.75 1.94
CA MET A 359 2.79 13.29 0.65
C MET A 359 1.27 13.42 0.60
N PHE A 360 0.74 13.81 -0.56
CA PHE A 360 -0.71 13.94 -0.78
C PHE A 360 -1.05 13.70 -2.24
N THR A 361 -2.32 13.44 -2.53
CA THR A 361 -2.83 13.30 -3.89
C THR A 361 -3.44 14.62 -4.35
N LEU A 362 -3.18 15.03 -5.60
CA LEU A 362 -3.88 16.12 -6.28
C LEU A 362 -4.70 15.58 -7.45
N SER A 363 -5.96 15.96 -7.51
CA SER A 363 -6.88 15.72 -8.64
C SER A 363 -7.55 17.00 -9.10
N ALA A 364 -8.39 16.95 -10.12
CA ALA A 364 -9.10 18.13 -10.61
C ALA A 364 -10.11 18.66 -9.60
N TYR A 365 -10.82 17.78 -8.86
CA TYR A 365 -11.86 18.13 -7.90
C TYR A 365 -12.10 17.00 -6.89
N GLY A 366 -12.93 17.28 -5.88
CA GLY A 366 -13.40 16.31 -4.92
C GLY A 366 -12.32 15.77 -3.98
N ASN A 367 -12.66 14.73 -3.24
CA ASN A 367 -11.77 14.09 -2.26
C ASN A 367 -11.58 12.59 -2.48
N PHE A 368 -12.43 11.94 -3.27
CA PHE A 368 -12.38 10.49 -3.51
C PHE A 368 -11.60 10.16 -4.78
N SER A 369 -10.32 10.48 -4.76
CA SER A 369 -9.45 10.49 -5.93
C SER A 369 -9.13 9.13 -6.55
N ILE A 370 -9.48 8.01 -5.92
CA ILE A 370 -9.07 6.66 -6.38
C ILE A 370 -9.67 6.25 -7.74
N TRP A 371 -10.69 6.98 -8.23
CA TRP A 371 -11.26 6.80 -9.55
C TRP A 371 -10.94 7.95 -10.51
N HIS A 372 -10.25 8.99 -10.04
CA HIS A 372 -9.85 10.13 -10.86
C HIS A 372 -8.54 9.82 -11.58
N LYS A 373 -8.59 9.72 -12.91
CA LYS A 373 -7.41 9.39 -13.72
C LYS A 373 -6.30 10.43 -13.65
N ASP A 374 -6.65 11.67 -13.34
CA ASP A 374 -5.70 12.78 -13.18
C ASP A 374 -5.16 12.92 -11.75
N ALA A 375 -5.41 11.93 -10.90
CA ALA A 375 -4.97 11.97 -9.51
C ALA A 375 -3.51 11.52 -9.39
N ASP A 376 -2.65 12.47 -9.06
CA ASP A 376 -1.20 12.36 -8.98
C ASP A 376 -0.68 12.54 -7.56
N LEU A 377 0.43 11.89 -7.23
CA LEU A 377 1.14 12.06 -5.96
C LEU A 377 2.06 13.28 -6.00
N TYR A 378 1.98 14.08 -4.93
CA TYR A 378 2.80 15.26 -4.68
C TYR A 378 3.48 15.16 -3.32
N LEU A 379 4.64 15.81 -3.21
CA LEU A 379 5.44 15.86 -1.99
C LEU A 379 5.66 17.32 -1.58
N ALA A 380 5.29 17.64 -0.33
CA ALA A 380 5.66 18.86 0.34
C ALA A 380 6.86 18.60 1.26
N HIS A 381 7.88 19.42 1.20
CA HIS A 381 8.97 19.45 2.16
C HIS A 381 8.58 20.41 3.30
N LEU A 382 8.31 19.87 4.50
CA LEU A 382 7.66 20.63 5.58
C LEU A 382 8.50 21.78 6.15
N HIS A 383 9.84 21.72 6.04
CA HIS A 383 10.70 22.84 6.51
C HIS A 383 10.84 23.95 5.47
N THR A 384 10.80 23.64 4.18
CA THR A 384 11.02 24.62 3.11
C THR A 384 9.74 25.08 2.44
N ASN A 385 8.61 24.41 2.72
CA ASN A 385 7.30 24.59 2.08
C ASN A 385 7.34 24.41 0.54
N GLN A 386 8.37 23.74 0.02
CA GLN A 386 8.44 23.40 -1.41
C GLN A 386 7.49 22.23 -1.69
N ILE A 387 6.68 22.38 -2.72
CA ILE A 387 5.72 21.35 -3.16
C ILE A 387 6.08 20.99 -4.61
N ARG A 388 6.18 19.69 -4.89
CA ARG A 388 6.52 19.17 -6.22
C ARG A 388 5.78 17.88 -6.54
N PRO A 389 5.50 17.61 -7.83
CA PRO A 389 4.99 16.32 -8.25
C PRO A 389 6.03 15.22 -8.05
N LEU A 390 5.59 14.02 -7.72
CA LEU A 390 6.41 12.82 -7.71
C LEU A 390 6.36 12.12 -9.08
N SER A 391 6.87 12.80 -10.12
CA SER A 391 6.73 12.37 -11.52
C SER A 391 7.24 10.96 -11.80
N ALA A 392 8.21 10.45 -11.00
CA ALA A 392 8.66 9.06 -11.13
C ALA A 392 7.59 8.05 -10.69
N LEU A 393 6.67 8.44 -9.80
CA LEU A 393 5.59 7.59 -9.30
C LEU A 393 4.33 7.71 -10.13
N ASN A 394 4.07 8.87 -10.72
CA ASN A 394 2.84 9.20 -11.43
C ASN A 394 2.79 8.55 -12.81
N SER A 395 1.58 8.27 -13.28
CA SER A 395 1.30 7.62 -14.56
C SER A 395 0.13 8.30 -15.30
N ASN A 396 -0.40 7.66 -16.33
CA ASN A 396 -1.61 8.12 -17.04
C ASN A 396 -2.92 7.67 -16.38
N ASP A 397 -2.85 7.12 -15.19
CA ASP A 397 -4.01 6.69 -14.39
C ASP A 397 -3.75 7.07 -12.92
N VAL A 398 -4.71 6.82 -12.04
CA VAL A 398 -4.67 7.27 -10.64
C VAL A 398 -3.49 6.72 -9.84
N GLU A 399 -2.91 7.58 -9.00
CA GLU A 399 -2.07 7.27 -7.86
C GLU A 399 -2.65 7.87 -6.59
N SER A 400 -3.04 7.01 -5.63
CA SER A 400 -3.67 7.44 -4.38
C SER A 400 -3.48 6.41 -3.26
N TYR A 401 -4.12 6.64 -2.09
CA TYR A 401 -4.05 5.75 -0.93
C TYR A 401 -2.63 5.36 -0.54
N HIS A 402 -1.74 6.34 -0.52
CA HIS A 402 -0.34 6.14 -0.19
C HIS A 402 -0.11 6.08 1.32
N SER A 403 0.91 5.35 1.75
CA SER A 403 1.44 5.34 3.11
C SER A 403 2.95 5.19 3.14
N TRP A 404 3.56 5.61 4.25
CA TRP A 404 5.00 5.55 4.49
C TRP A 404 5.39 4.31 5.29
N SER A 405 6.57 3.77 5.03
CA SER A 405 7.24 2.83 5.93
C SER A 405 7.70 3.52 7.21
N SER A 406 7.93 2.76 8.26
CA SER A 406 8.34 3.27 9.57
C SER A 406 9.66 4.07 9.54
N ASN A 407 10.53 3.80 8.57
CA ASN A 407 11.82 4.48 8.39
C ASN A 407 11.80 5.63 7.38
N SER A 408 10.64 6.02 6.85
CA SER A 408 10.46 7.14 5.89
C SER A 408 11.07 6.96 4.51
N HIS A 409 11.66 5.81 4.18
CA HIS A 409 12.35 5.58 2.91
C HIS A 409 11.52 4.80 1.89
N TRP A 410 10.43 4.17 2.30
CA TRP A 410 9.56 3.43 1.40
C TRP A 410 8.14 4.00 1.43
N VAL A 411 7.52 4.01 0.27
CA VAL A 411 6.11 4.33 0.13
C VAL A 411 5.41 3.20 -0.61
N VAL A 412 4.18 2.92 -0.20
CA VAL A 412 3.25 2.10 -0.97
C VAL A 412 2.06 2.95 -1.36
N PHE A 413 1.54 2.74 -2.55
CA PHE A 413 0.36 3.44 -3.05
C PHE A 413 -0.46 2.54 -3.97
N SER A 414 -1.74 2.88 -4.11
CA SER A 414 -2.65 2.20 -5.03
C SER A 414 -2.65 2.89 -6.38
N SER A 415 -2.52 2.13 -7.48
CA SER A 415 -2.62 2.64 -8.84
C SER A 415 -3.42 1.70 -9.72
N ARG A 416 -4.12 2.25 -10.72
CA ARG A 416 -4.86 1.52 -11.77
C ARG A 416 -4.09 1.41 -13.08
N ARG A 417 -2.85 1.88 -13.14
CA ARG A 417 -2.00 1.93 -14.35
C ARG A 417 -1.87 0.62 -15.11
N THR A 418 -2.12 -0.53 -14.45
CA THR A 418 -1.97 -1.86 -15.07
C THR A 418 -3.10 -2.16 -16.07
N ASP A 419 -4.34 -1.87 -15.69
CA ASP A 419 -5.51 -2.28 -16.45
C ASP A 419 -6.66 -1.23 -16.45
N GLY A 420 -6.49 -0.11 -15.77
CA GLY A 420 -7.48 0.96 -15.63
C GLY A 420 -8.69 0.59 -14.77
N LEU A 421 -8.68 -0.57 -14.12
CA LEU A 421 -9.82 -1.14 -13.41
C LEU A 421 -9.52 -1.49 -11.96
N TYR A 422 -8.55 -2.36 -11.74
CA TYR A 422 -8.19 -2.82 -10.40
C TYR A 422 -7.07 -1.96 -9.84
N THR A 423 -7.21 -1.49 -8.61
CA THR A 423 -6.09 -0.89 -7.89
C THR A 423 -5.09 -1.97 -7.50
N ARG A 424 -3.82 -1.74 -7.84
CA ARG A 424 -2.69 -2.61 -7.50
C ARG A 424 -1.71 -1.86 -6.60
N PRO A 425 -1.05 -2.52 -5.64
CA PRO A 425 -0.09 -1.89 -4.75
C PRO A 425 1.26 -1.74 -5.45
N PHE A 426 1.72 -0.50 -5.59
CA PHE A 426 3.05 -0.16 -6.06
C PHE A 426 3.90 0.33 -4.89
N ILE A 427 5.17 -0.07 -4.88
CA ILE A 427 6.14 0.31 -3.86
C ILE A 427 7.24 1.13 -4.53
N ALA A 428 7.73 2.16 -3.85
CA ALA A 428 8.85 2.97 -4.32
C ALA A 428 9.79 3.36 -3.18
N TYR A 429 11.07 3.51 -3.51
CA TYR A 429 12.08 4.08 -2.64
C TYR A 429 12.06 5.62 -2.74
N ILE A 430 12.13 6.27 -1.60
CA ILE A 430 12.28 7.72 -1.46
C ILE A 430 13.61 7.96 -0.75
N ASP A 431 14.53 8.72 -1.37
CA ASP A 431 15.81 9.04 -0.77
C ASP A 431 15.70 10.17 0.29
N GLU A 432 16.82 10.52 0.92
CA GLU A 432 16.85 11.52 2.00
C GLU A 432 16.47 12.94 1.53
N GLU A 433 16.61 13.23 0.25
CA GLU A 433 16.21 14.48 -0.41
C GLU A 433 14.74 14.45 -0.88
N GLY A 434 14.04 13.34 -0.61
CA GLY A 434 12.66 13.12 -1.01
C GLY A 434 12.50 12.77 -2.49
N LYS A 435 13.59 12.46 -3.23
CA LYS A 435 13.48 12.03 -4.62
C LYS A 435 12.93 10.62 -4.69
N ALA A 436 11.88 10.45 -5.46
CA ALA A 436 11.27 9.13 -5.71
C ALA A 436 12.04 8.38 -6.80
N HIS A 437 12.27 7.11 -6.58
CA HIS A 437 12.78 6.15 -7.57
C HIS A 437 11.62 5.50 -8.32
N LYS A 438 11.93 4.81 -9.43
CA LYS A 438 10.93 4.09 -10.23
C LYS A 438 10.14 3.11 -9.35
N PRO A 439 8.80 3.20 -9.34
CA PRO A 439 7.97 2.30 -8.56
C PRO A 439 7.93 0.90 -9.20
N PHE A 440 7.69 -0.09 -8.36
CA PHE A 440 7.49 -1.47 -8.79
C PHE A 440 6.22 -2.05 -8.18
N LEU A 441 5.55 -2.90 -8.95
CA LEU A 441 4.38 -3.64 -8.48
C LEU A 441 4.79 -4.63 -7.38
N LEU A 442 4.01 -4.72 -6.30
CA LEU A 442 4.27 -5.64 -5.19
C LEU A 442 4.54 -7.06 -5.72
N PRO A 443 5.76 -7.63 -5.49
CA PRO A 443 6.12 -8.93 -6.03
C PRO A 443 5.21 -10.05 -5.54
N GLN A 444 4.82 -10.95 -6.45
CA GLN A 444 4.01 -12.12 -6.17
C GLN A 444 4.80 -13.40 -6.46
N LYS A 445 4.41 -14.49 -5.82
CA LYS A 445 5.04 -15.80 -6.05
C LYS A 445 4.76 -16.32 -7.45
N GLU A 446 3.54 -16.10 -7.95
CA GLU A 446 3.06 -16.56 -9.24
C GLU A 446 2.94 -15.40 -10.23
N LYS A 447 3.41 -15.59 -11.47
CA LYS A 447 3.40 -14.56 -12.53
C LYS A 447 2.00 -14.04 -12.87
N ASP A 448 0.99 -14.92 -12.77
CA ASP A 448 -0.39 -14.65 -13.19
C ASP A 448 -1.28 -14.20 -12.03
N HIS A 449 -0.71 -13.95 -10.83
CA HIS A 449 -1.47 -13.57 -9.64
C HIS A 449 -2.43 -12.40 -9.93
N TYR A 450 -1.92 -11.31 -10.49
CA TYR A 450 -2.73 -10.12 -10.76
C TYR A 450 -3.70 -10.29 -11.93
N THR A 451 -3.43 -11.22 -12.83
CA THR A 451 -4.34 -11.57 -13.95
C THR A 451 -5.60 -12.24 -13.44
N PHE A 452 -5.48 -13.12 -12.45
CA PHE A 452 -6.61 -13.89 -11.91
C PHE A 452 -7.25 -13.25 -10.67
N LEU A 453 -6.58 -12.31 -10.01
CA LEU A 453 -7.14 -11.64 -8.85
C LEU A 453 -8.14 -10.56 -9.27
N MET A 454 -9.42 -10.88 -9.22
CA MET A 454 -10.53 -9.98 -9.55
C MET A 454 -10.93 -9.08 -8.35
N LYS A 455 -9.95 -8.62 -7.58
CA LYS A 455 -10.15 -7.71 -6.44
C LYS A 455 -9.14 -6.58 -6.49
N SER A 456 -9.54 -5.43 -5.98
CA SER A 456 -8.69 -4.25 -5.79
C SER A 456 -8.02 -4.31 -4.42
N TYR A 457 -6.75 -3.91 -4.37
CA TYR A 457 -6.05 -3.56 -3.12
C TYR A 457 -6.42 -2.13 -2.74
N ASN A 458 -6.86 -1.96 -1.52
CA ASN A 458 -7.36 -0.67 -1.05
C ASN A 458 -6.69 -0.28 0.27
N ILE A 459 -6.23 0.97 0.35
CA ILE A 459 -5.55 1.54 1.52
C ILE A 459 -4.40 0.64 2.00
N PRO A 460 -3.37 0.39 1.17
CA PRO A 460 -2.22 -0.38 1.62
C PRO A 460 -1.43 0.40 2.67
N GLU A 461 -0.99 -0.27 3.75
CA GLU A 461 -0.27 0.33 4.86
C GLU A 461 0.84 -0.61 5.33
N PHE A 462 2.06 -0.09 5.49
CA PHE A 462 3.15 -0.88 6.05
C PHE A 462 2.96 -1.09 7.54
N ILE A 463 3.38 -2.27 8.03
CA ILE A 463 3.36 -2.62 9.45
C ILE A 463 4.67 -3.32 9.84
N SER A 464 5.16 -3.02 11.03
CA SER A 464 6.47 -3.46 11.54
C SER A 464 6.51 -4.95 11.93
N GLY A 465 5.38 -5.67 11.84
CA GLY A 465 5.28 -7.08 12.16
C GLY A 465 3.91 -7.66 11.81
N LYS A 466 3.71 -8.93 12.14
CA LYS A 466 2.46 -9.65 11.93
C LYS A 466 1.42 -9.25 12.99
N VAL A 467 0.19 -8.98 12.58
CA VAL A 467 -0.97 -8.89 13.49
C VAL A 467 -1.32 -10.29 13.97
N ASN A 468 -1.24 -10.52 15.28
CA ASN A 468 -1.44 -11.82 15.91
C ASN A 468 -2.86 -12.02 16.45
N THR A 469 -3.65 -10.96 16.57
CA THR A 469 -5.04 -11.05 17.02
C THR A 469 -5.87 -11.91 16.06
N SER A 470 -6.50 -12.94 16.59
CA SER A 470 -7.20 -13.90 15.74
C SER A 470 -8.49 -13.33 15.15
N ALA A 471 -8.78 -13.63 13.89
CA ALA A 471 -10.03 -13.28 13.24
C ALA A 471 -11.26 -13.82 13.99
N TYR A 472 -11.11 -14.98 14.66
CA TYR A 472 -12.16 -15.56 15.49
C TYR A 472 -12.49 -14.68 16.69
N ASP A 473 -11.49 -14.17 17.42
CA ASP A 473 -11.70 -13.31 18.58
C ASP A 473 -12.32 -11.98 18.18
N ILE A 474 -11.89 -11.41 17.06
CA ILE A 474 -12.51 -10.20 16.49
C ILE A 474 -13.99 -10.45 16.17
N SER A 475 -14.29 -11.53 15.46
CA SER A 475 -15.67 -11.90 15.10
C SER A 475 -16.53 -12.20 16.35
N ARG A 476 -15.97 -12.88 17.34
CA ARG A 476 -16.65 -13.15 18.61
C ARG A 476 -17.02 -11.87 19.34
N THR A 477 -16.08 -10.92 19.45
CA THR A 477 -16.33 -9.60 20.03
C THR A 477 -17.39 -8.84 19.26
N ALA A 478 -17.32 -8.85 17.93
CA ALA A 478 -18.29 -8.17 17.07
C ALA A 478 -19.73 -8.65 17.33
N ARG A 479 -19.92 -9.94 17.56
CA ARG A 479 -21.23 -10.57 17.80
C ARG A 479 -21.74 -10.40 19.23
N LYS A 480 -20.86 -10.40 20.23
CA LYS A 480 -21.23 -10.42 21.66
C LYS A 480 -21.31 -9.03 22.26
N GLU A 481 -20.44 -8.09 21.84
CA GLU A 481 -20.34 -6.78 22.44
C GLU A 481 -21.36 -5.80 21.83
N LYS A 482 -22.12 -5.13 22.68
CA LYS A 482 -22.99 -4.03 22.25
C LYS A 482 -22.24 -2.79 21.80
N GLY A 483 -20.98 -2.69 22.19
CA GLY A 483 -20.15 -1.52 22.01
C GLY A 483 -20.33 -0.50 23.16
N THR A 484 -19.26 0.28 23.38
CA THR A 484 -19.26 1.40 24.34
C THR A 484 -19.65 2.68 23.60
N ASP A 485 -20.62 3.41 24.13
CA ASP A 485 -20.98 4.74 23.63
C ASP A 485 -19.87 5.74 23.97
N ILE A 486 -19.58 6.63 23.04
CA ILE A 486 -18.64 7.74 23.25
C ILE A 486 -19.41 9.04 23.45
N THR A 487 -18.77 10.00 24.10
CA THR A 487 -19.34 11.34 24.34
C THR A 487 -18.71 12.38 23.42
N TYR A 488 -19.33 13.56 23.34
CA TYR A 488 -18.84 14.68 22.54
C TYR A 488 -18.65 15.91 23.42
N SER A 489 -17.55 16.65 23.23
CA SER A 489 -17.28 17.94 23.86
C SER A 489 -16.76 18.91 22.82
N LEU A 490 -17.50 20.00 22.57
CA LEU A 490 -17.01 21.13 21.79
C LEU A 490 -16.11 21.99 22.67
N GLN A 491 -14.95 22.40 22.16
CA GLN A 491 -14.01 23.32 22.82
C GLN A 491 -13.98 24.68 22.11
#